data_354e2a8b00ecd5862c06fb4c884f90a2
#
_entry.id   354e2a8b00ecd5862c06fb4c884f90a2
#
_cell.length_a   1.000
_cell.length_b   1.000
_cell.length_c   1.000
_cell.angle_alpha   90.00
_cell.angle_beta   90.00
_cell.angle_gamma   90.00
#
_symmetry.space_group_name_H-M   'P 1'
#
loop_
_entity.id
_entity.type
_entity.pdbx_description
1 polymer ?
#
loop_
_entity_poly.entity_id
_entity_poly.type
_entity_poly.pdbx_seq_one_letter_code
_entity_poly.pdbx_strand_id
1 'polypeptide(L)' 'MKRIVFINHLLAHNCILHREGTKHSIYKNNISGKKSTVPLHPELFDDFCKDICKQLGIPK' A
#
# COMPACT_ATOMS: atom_id res chain seq x y z
N MET A 1 -12.20 -0.96 -4.00
CA MET A 1 -11.16 -1.94 -4.45
C MET A 1 -10.90 -2.93 -3.34
N LYS A 2 -10.82 -4.20 -3.65
CA LYS A 2 -10.49 -5.21 -2.65
C LYS A 2 -9.04 -5.03 -2.19
N ARG A 3 -8.80 -5.15 -0.90
CA ARG A 3 -7.47 -5.00 -0.32
C ARG A 3 -6.45 -5.93 -0.98
N ILE A 4 -6.81 -7.18 -1.22
CA ILE A 4 -5.89 -8.15 -1.84
C ILE A 4 -5.47 -7.72 -3.25
N VAL A 5 -6.38 -7.14 -4.01
CA VAL A 5 -6.08 -6.62 -5.34
C VAL A 5 -5.11 -5.44 -5.24
N PHE A 6 -5.34 -4.55 -4.28
CA PHE A 6 -4.46 -3.41 -4.05
C PHE A 6 -3.07 -3.84 -3.59
N ILE A 7 -2.98 -4.82 -2.69
CA ILE A 7 -1.70 -5.36 -2.24
C ILE A 7 -0.91 -5.94 -3.42
N ASN A 8 -1.59 -6.67 -4.32
CA ASN A 8 -0.94 -7.20 -5.51
C ASN A 8 -0.38 -6.08 -6.40
N HIS A 9 -1.09 -4.96 -6.49
CA HIS A 9 -0.60 -3.78 -7.21
C HIS A 9 0.67 -3.21 -6.56
N LEU A 10 0.68 -3.12 -5.23
CA LEU A 10 1.86 -2.65 -4.50
C LEU A 10 3.06 -3.57 -4.73
N LEU A 11 2.86 -4.88 -4.66
CA LEU A 11 3.93 -5.86 -4.87
C LEU A 11 4.48 -5.76 -6.30
N ALA A 12 3.61 -5.54 -7.28
CA ALA A 12 4.03 -5.38 -8.68
C ALA A 12 4.90 -4.13 -8.89
N HIS A 13 4.84 -3.16 -7.98
CA HIS A 13 5.60 -1.91 -8.06
C HIS A 13 6.70 -1.83 -6.98
N ASN A 14 7.20 -2.97 -6.54
CA ASN A 14 8.32 -3.06 -5.59
C ASN A 14 8.00 -2.52 -4.19
N CYS A 15 6.73 -2.49 -3.83
CA CYS A 15 6.31 -2.11 -2.48
C CYS A 15 6.04 -3.39 -1.69
N ILE A 16 6.79 -3.58 -0.62
CA ILE A 16 6.73 -4.79 0.19
C ILE A 16 6.25 -4.47 1.61
N LEU A 17 5.75 -5.48 2.30
CA LEU A 17 5.37 -5.34 3.69
C LEU A 17 6.63 -5.06 4.51
N HIS A 18 6.66 -3.90 5.15
CA HIS A 18 7.78 -3.47 5.99
C HIS A 18 7.52 -3.84 7.44
N ARG A 19 6.28 -3.63 7.91
CA ARG A 19 5.93 -3.86 9.31
C ARG A 19 4.43 -4.13 9.42
N GLU A 20 4.06 -5.07 10.28
CA GLU A 20 2.68 -5.38 10.60
C GLU A 20 2.30 -4.73 11.92
N GLY A 21 1.27 -3.85 11.89
CA GLY A 21 0.71 -3.26 13.09
C GLY A 21 -0.61 -3.94 13.47
N THR A 22 -1.23 -3.52 14.58
CA THR A 22 -2.50 -4.08 15.03
C THR A 22 -3.68 -3.68 14.15
N LYS A 23 -3.65 -2.48 13.57
CA LYS A 23 -4.76 -1.94 12.76
C LYS A 23 -4.36 -1.62 11.33
N HIS A 24 -3.08 -1.56 11.05
CA HIS A 24 -2.54 -1.24 9.73
C HIS A 24 -1.29 -2.05 9.46
N SER A 25 -1.02 -2.25 8.17
CA SER A 25 0.28 -2.72 7.71
C SER A 25 1.05 -1.53 7.18
N ILE A 26 2.38 -1.53 7.33
CA ILE A 26 3.23 -0.51 6.72
C ILE A 26 3.93 -1.13 5.52
N TYR A 27 3.70 -0.56 4.35
CA TYR A 27 4.36 -0.97 3.12
C TYR A 27 5.44 0.02 2.74
N LYS A 28 6.52 -0.47 2.20
CA LYS A 28 7.69 0.32 1.83
C LYS A 28 8.01 0.09 0.37
N ASN A 29 8.22 1.18 -0.38
CA ASN A 29 8.77 1.11 -1.72
C ASN A 29 10.26 0.77 -1.60
N ASN A 30 10.62 -0.41 -2.05
CA ASN A 30 11.99 -0.94 -1.89
C ASN A 30 13.02 -0.18 -2.74
N ILE A 31 12.58 0.61 -3.69
CA ILE A 31 13.45 1.41 -4.55
C ILE A 31 13.68 2.79 -3.98
N SER A 32 12.60 3.50 -3.63
CA SER A 32 12.68 4.89 -3.15
C SER A 32 12.83 5.01 -1.63
N GLY A 33 12.50 3.97 -0.89
CA GLY A 33 12.47 4.00 0.57
C GLY A 33 11.22 4.65 1.16
N LYS A 34 10.29 5.11 0.34
CA LYS A 34 9.05 5.73 0.81
C LYS A 34 8.16 4.69 1.45
N LYS A 35 7.44 5.09 2.50
CA LYS A 35 6.54 4.22 3.26
C LYS A 35 5.15 4.79 3.31
N SER A 36 4.16 3.91 3.47
CA SER A 36 2.78 4.29 3.71
C SER A 36 2.06 3.23 4.52
N THR A 37 1.04 3.64 5.25
CA THR A 37 0.18 2.70 5.98
C THR A 37 -0.94 2.22 5.08
N VAL A 38 -1.25 0.92 5.18
CA VAL A 38 -2.36 0.29 4.46
C VAL A 38 -3.31 -0.31 5.50
N PRO A 39 -4.59 0.11 5.53
CA PRO A 39 -5.53 -0.45 6.49
C PRO A 39 -5.76 -1.95 6.28
N LEU A 40 -6.17 -2.63 7.35
CA LEU A 40 -6.46 -4.06 7.30
C LEU A 40 -7.89 -4.36 6.87
N HIS A 41 -8.66 -3.35 6.45
CA HIS A 41 -10.02 -3.55 5.94
C HIS A 41 -10.02 -4.33 4.64
N PRO A 42 -10.95 -5.27 4.43
CA PRO A 42 -11.00 -6.07 3.20
C PRO A 42 -11.34 -5.27 1.95
N GLU A 43 -12.02 -4.12 2.13
CA GLU A 43 -12.35 -3.19 1.04
C GLU A 43 -11.72 -1.83 1.33
N LEU A 44 -11.14 -1.21 0.30
CA LEU A 44 -10.53 0.11 0.38
C LEU A 44 -11.18 1.04 -0.64
N PHE A 45 -11.38 2.30 -0.26
CA PHE A 45 -11.86 3.32 -1.19
C PHE A 45 -10.78 3.62 -2.23
N ASP A 46 -11.21 3.81 -3.48
CA ASP A 46 -10.29 4.07 -4.59
C ASP A 46 -9.46 5.32 -4.36
N ASP A 47 -10.07 6.40 -3.86
CA ASP A 47 -9.35 7.64 -3.57
C ASP A 47 -8.29 7.44 -2.51
N PHE A 48 -8.57 6.60 -1.52
CA PHE A 48 -7.62 6.27 -0.48
C PHE A 48 -6.44 5.48 -1.04
N CYS A 49 -6.72 4.54 -1.95
CA CYS A 49 -5.66 3.78 -2.64
C CYS A 49 -4.77 4.71 -3.48
N LYS A 50 -5.35 5.72 -4.14
CA LYS A 50 -4.59 6.70 -4.90
C LYS A 50 -3.64 7.48 -4.00
N ASP A 51 -4.08 7.89 -2.82
CA ASP A 51 -3.25 8.60 -1.86
C ASP A 51 -2.09 7.75 -1.38
N ILE A 52 -2.33 6.47 -1.11
CA ILE A 52 -1.28 5.53 -0.72
C ILE A 52 -0.25 5.39 -1.84
N CYS A 53 -0.68 5.21 -3.07
CA CYS A 53 0.22 5.12 -4.23
C CYS A 53 1.05 6.40 -4.36
N LYS A 54 0.45 7.56 -4.16
CA LYS A 54 1.15 8.83 -4.20
C LYS A 54 2.22 8.91 -3.12
N GLN A 55 1.91 8.48 -1.90
CA GLN A 55 2.87 8.46 -0.80
C GLN A 55 4.03 7.51 -1.06
N LEU A 56 3.77 6.40 -1.73
CA LEU A 56 4.79 5.41 -2.08
C LEU A 56 5.54 5.78 -3.37
N GLY A 57 5.09 6.78 -4.09
CA GLY A 57 5.72 7.22 -5.33
C GLY A 57 5.55 6.24 -6.48
N ILE A 58 4.41 5.54 -6.55
CA ILE A 58 4.10 4.58 -7.61
C ILE A 58 2.84 4.99 -8.36
N PRO A 59 2.63 4.46 -9.59
CA PRO A 59 1.39 4.70 -10.33
C PRO A 59 0.18 4.07 -9.62
N LYS A 60 -0.95 4.66 -9.86
CA LYS A 60 -2.21 4.15 -9.31
C LYS A 60 -2.66 2.89 -10.04
#